data_3e61476adaa2c51dd02bfdb7ae5407e7
#
_entry.id   3e61476adaa2c51dd02bfdb7ae5407e7
#
_cell.length_a   1.000
_cell.length_b   1.000
_cell.length_c   1.000
_cell.angle_alpha   90.00
_cell.angle_beta   90.00
_cell.angle_gamma   90.00
#
_symmetry.space_group_name_H-M   'P 1'
#
loop_
_entity.id
_entity.type
_entity.pdbx_description
1 polymer ?
#
loop_
_entity_poly.entity_id
_entity_poly.type
_entity_poly.pdbx_seq_one_letter_code
_entity_poly.pdbx_strand_id
1 'polypeptide(L)'
;MSVFQLGLKLWSSNQNYYEEAKRLVAGGFCDYIELYTCPGTLDEFGSLWKSIDVPYIIHAPHYRHGMNLAKAECQSANEQLAAEAFAFADLLQAKHVIFHPGVDGNDEETIRQLNVWPEERKERILIENKPYHSIHKPPRICNGHSPATVQRIMDETGVGFCFDIGHGICSSNSRQVDPFEDLAAYEALQPTMYHLSDNDSRSSIDDHKHLGDGDYDFARIFNLIDTTKPISVETDKEDTNSLKDFETDISFLRNQLYKLTFKRAGMDDMKDVFDLANDPTVRVNSIQSEMILWEVHQKWFTSKITCPETCFWVIRDSNHRSVGYVRYDFNSPTRLWKCSIAFSPETRGKGIGTFALKKTLRLLRAGSQDTVEAWVKKTNTPSARAFEKSGYHLVGTQNLEGTEYLVFQQ
;
A
#
# COMPACT_ATOMS: atom_id res chain seq x y z
N MET A 1 -4.12 -5.73 -12.63
CA MET A 1 -4.40 -5.63 -11.19
C MET A 1 -3.11 -5.26 -10.50
N SER A 2 -3.14 -4.42 -9.47
CA SER A 2 -1.99 -4.18 -8.59
C SER A 2 -1.55 -5.52 -8.01
N VAL A 3 -0.24 -5.75 -7.84
CA VAL A 3 0.27 -7.01 -7.25
C VAL A 3 -0.11 -7.09 -5.77
N PHE A 4 -0.46 -5.97 -5.17
CA PHE A 4 -0.90 -5.81 -3.78
C PHE A 4 -1.81 -4.58 -3.69
N GLN A 5 -2.68 -4.58 -2.69
CA GLN A 5 -3.58 -3.47 -2.35
C GLN A 5 -3.10 -2.85 -1.04
N LEU A 6 -2.88 -1.53 -1.05
CA LEU A 6 -2.39 -0.78 0.11
C LEU A 6 -3.49 0.01 0.77
N GLY A 7 -3.67 -0.18 2.07
CA GLY A 7 -4.66 0.49 2.90
C GLY A 7 -4.08 1.61 3.74
N LEU A 8 -4.81 2.71 3.80
CA LEU A 8 -4.59 3.82 4.74
C LEU A 8 -5.50 3.61 5.96
N LYS A 9 -4.91 3.39 7.14
CA LYS A 9 -5.69 3.26 8.39
C LYS A 9 -5.94 4.64 9.00
N LEU A 10 -7.20 4.96 9.23
CA LEU A 10 -7.67 6.18 9.89
C LEU A 10 -8.78 5.86 10.89
N TRP A 11 -9.05 6.79 11.79
CA TRP A 11 -10.19 6.72 12.70
C TRP A 11 -11.37 7.50 12.10
N SER A 12 -12.60 7.06 12.36
CA SER A 12 -13.81 7.74 11.88
C SER A 12 -13.89 9.21 12.32
N SER A 13 -13.29 9.54 13.47
CA SER A 13 -13.18 10.91 14.00
C SER A 13 -12.07 11.76 13.37
N ASN A 14 -11.25 11.21 12.48
CA ASN A 14 -10.12 11.91 11.85
C ASN A 14 -10.55 12.83 10.68
N GLN A 15 -11.57 13.67 10.88
CA GLN A 15 -12.01 14.64 9.87
C GLN A 15 -10.90 15.60 9.41
N ASN A 16 -9.92 15.87 10.29
CA ASN A 16 -8.73 16.68 9.99
C ASN A 16 -7.88 16.08 8.85
N TYR A 17 -7.92 14.77 8.64
CA TYR A 17 -7.20 14.11 7.54
C TYR A 17 -8.05 13.90 6.27
N TYR A 18 -9.30 14.34 6.25
CA TYR A 18 -10.22 14.05 5.14
C TYR A 18 -9.68 14.50 3.78
N GLU A 19 -9.20 15.75 3.65
CA GLU A 19 -8.66 16.25 2.38
C GLU A 19 -7.35 15.55 1.98
N GLU A 20 -6.51 15.23 2.96
CA GLU A 20 -5.28 14.46 2.73
C GLU A 20 -5.61 13.02 2.28
N ALA A 21 -6.59 12.36 2.89
CA ALA A 21 -7.04 11.03 2.47
C ALA A 21 -7.54 11.04 1.02
N LYS A 22 -8.36 12.03 0.63
CA LYS A 22 -8.79 12.22 -0.78
C LYS A 22 -7.60 12.40 -1.72
N ARG A 23 -6.64 13.23 -1.34
CA ARG A 23 -5.42 13.45 -2.12
C ARG A 23 -4.62 12.17 -2.28
N LEU A 24 -4.45 11.38 -1.23
CA LEU A 24 -3.72 10.11 -1.25
C LEU A 24 -4.42 9.05 -2.11
N VAL A 25 -5.74 8.95 -2.03
CA VAL A 25 -6.55 8.07 -2.88
C VAL A 25 -6.40 8.49 -4.35
N ALA A 26 -6.65 9.75 -4.67
CA ALA A 26 -6.52 10.28 -6.02
C ALA A 26 -5.10 10.12 -6.58
N GLY A 27 -4.08 10.30 -5.74
CA GLY A 27 -2.67 10.11 -6.07
C GLY A 27 -2.23 8.64 -6.17
N GLY A 28 -3.12 7.68 -5.88
CA GLY A 28 -2.81 6.24 -5.91
C GLY A 28 -1.75 5.83 -4.87
N PHE A 29 -1.71 6.51 -3.72
CA PHE A 29 -0.88 6.11 -2.58
C PHE A 29 -1.51 4.96 -1.82
N CYS A 30 -2.84 4.92 -1.72
CA CYS A 30 -3.61 3.82 -1.18
C CYS A 30 -4.71 3.37 -2.14
N ASP A 31 -5.09 2.10 -2.05
CA ASP A 31 -6.11 1.46 -2.87
C ASP A 31 -7.43 1.32 -2.09
N TYR A 32 -7.40 1.42 -0.77
CA TYR A 32 -8.56 1.42 0.12
C TYR A 32 -8.28 2.19 1.41
N ILE A 33 -9.32 2.51 2.16
CA ILE A 33 -9.23 3.07 3.52
C ILE A 33 -9.69 2.00 4.52
N GLU A 34 -8.85 1.72 5.52
CA GLU A 34 -9.28 1.00 6.71
C GLU A 34 -9.75 2.02 7.74
N LEU A 35 -11.03 1.97 8.08
CA LEU A 35 -11.65 2.94 8.97
C LEU A 35 -11.94 2.31 10.33
N TYR A 36 -11.16 2.72 11.35
CA TYR A 36 -11.44 2.38 12.75
C TYR A 36 -12.65 3.19 13.24
N THR A 37 -13.70 2.51 13.67
CA THR A 37 -14.96 3.15 14.09
C THR A 37 -14.89 3.60 15.54
N CYS A 38 -14.73 4.89 15.77
CA CYS A 38 -14.88 5.48 17.09
C CYS A 38 -16.35 5.43 17.52
N PRO A 39 -16.67 5.01 18.77
CA PRO A 39 -18.04 4.92 19.22
C PRO A 39 -18.81 6.25 19.13
N GLY A 40 -20.04 6.21 18.60
CA GLY A 40 -20.94 7.36 18.50
C GLY A 40 -20.64 8.30 17.35
N THR A 41 -19.82 7.91 16.36
CA THR A 41 -19.38 8.80 15.28
C THR A 41 -20.06 8.55 13.93
N LEU A 42 -20.94 7.54 13.83
CA LEU A 42 -21.59 7.19 12.57
C LEU A 42 -22.41 8.34 12.00
N ASP A 43 -23.28 8.94 12.82
CA ASP A 43 -24.17 10.01 12.36
C ASP A 43 -23.40 11.29 11.98
N GLU A 44 -22.31 11.56 12.67
CA GLU A 44 -21.51 12.77 12.46
C GLU A 44 -20.58 12.66 11.25
N PHE A 45 -19.86 11.53 11.11
CA PHE A 45 -18.78 11.40 10.12
C PHE A 45 -19.03 10.34 9.04
N GLY A 46 -20.05 9.49 9.16
CA GLY A 46 -20.33 8.45 8.17
C GLY A 46 -20.49 9.00 6.75
N SER A 47 -21.28 10.07 6.58
CA SER A 47 -21.47 10.71 5.27
C SER A 47 -20.20 11.38 4.73
N LEU A 48 -19.34 11.90 5.61
CA LEU A 48 -18.05 12.46 5.23
C LEU A 48 -17.19 11.39 4.56
N TRP A 49 -16.97 10.26 5.22
CA TRP A 49 -16.16 9.17 4.68
C TRP A 49 -16.77 8.55 3.43
N LYS A 50 -18.10 8.42 3.36
CA LYS A 50 -18.80 7.94 2.16
C LYS A 50 -18.54 8.80 0.91
N SER A 51 -18.20 10.07 1.07
CA SER A 51 -17.93 10.98 -0.05
C SER A 51 -16.57 10.75 -0.74
N ILE A 52 -15.70 9.94 -0.17
CA ILE A 52 -14.45 9.49 -0.82
C ILE A 52 -14.78 8.20 -1.60
N ASP A 53 -14.66 8.27 -2.93
CA ASP A 53 -14.90 7.11 -3.81
C ASP A 53 -13.70 6.15 -3.79
N VAL A 54 -13.69 5.27 -2.79
CA VAL A 54 -12.64 4.27 -2.55
C VAL A 54 -13.24 3.07 -1.81
N PRO A 55 -12.75 1.82 -1.99
CA PRO A 55 -13.12 0.69 -1.15
C PRO A 55 -12.78 0.92 0.32
N TYR A 56 -13.60 0.35 1.22
CA TYR A 56 -13.40 0.41 2.65
C TYR A 56 -13.26 -0.97 3.27
N ILE A 57 -12.45 -1.05 4.34
CA ILE A 57 -12.46 -2.11 5.35
C ILE A 57 -12.76 -1.42 6.68
N ILE A 58 -13.62 -2.01 7.49
CA ILE A 58 -13.98 -1.44 8.80
C ILE A 58 -13.17 -2.13 9.87
N HIS A 59 -12.71 -1.36 10.85
CA HIS A 59 -12.12 -1.86 12.06
C HIS A 59 -13.00 -1.49 13.24
N ALA A 60 -13.53 -2.49 13.95
CA ALA A 60 -14.37 -2.30 15.11
C ALA A 60 -13.57 -1.70 16.29
N PRO A 61 -14.25 -1.06 17.27
CA PRO A 61 -13.60 -0.54 18.46
C PRO A 61 -12.85 -1.64 19.23
N HIS A 62 -11.75 -1.29 19.87
CA HIS A 62 -11.02 -2.20 20.77
C HIS A 62 -11.36 -1.92 22.24
N TYR A 63 -10.72 -2.67 23.17
CA TYR A 63 -11.04 -2.63 24.60
C TYR A 63 -10.94 -1.24 25.26
N ARG A 64 -10.13 -0.31 24.72
CA ARG A 64 -10.04 1.08 25.23
C ARG A 64 -11.31 1.88 24.95
N HIS A 65 -12.04 1.52 23.93
CA HIS A 65 -13.33 2.10 23.56
C HIS A 65 -14.50 1.21 24.00
N GLY A 66 -14.27 0.29 24.94
CA GLY A 66 -15.29 -0.48 25.62
C GLY A 66 -15.61 -1.85 25.02
N MET A 67 -15.04 -2.22 23.86
CA MET A 67 -15.28 -3.54 23.27
C MET A 67 -14.28 -4.58 23.77
N ASN A 68 -14.77 -5.62 24.43
CA ASN A 68 -13.93 -6.72 24.93
C ASN A 68 -14.68 -8.05 24.82
N LEU A 69 -14.46 -8.78 23.72
CA LEU A 69 -15.14 -10.05 23.45
C LEU A 69 -14.75 -11.17 24.43
N ALA A 70 -13.61 -11.04 25.10
CA ALA A 70 -13.13 -12.06 26.05
C ALA A 70 -13.80 -12.00 27.42
N LYS A 71 -14.76 -11.08 27.63
CA LYS A 71 -15.42 -10.86 28.94
C LYS A 71 -16.94 -10.85 28.83
N ALA A 72 -17.61 -11.70 29.60
CA ALA A 72 -19.05 -11.85 29.57
C ALA A 72 -19.80 -10.58 30.01
N GLU A 73 -19.24 -9.84 30.97
CA GLU A 73 -19.80 -8.59 31.46
C GLU A 73 -19.80 -7.48 30.38
N CYS A 74 -18.99 -7.61 29.32
CA CYS A 74 -18.93 -6.66 28.19
C CYS A 74 -19.94 -6.96 27.07
N GLN A 75 -20.69 -8.07 27.13
CA GLN A 75 -21.52 -8.53 25.99
C GLN A 75 -22.46 -7.45 25.47
N SER A 76 -23.22 -6.79 26.34
CA SER A 76 -24.19 -5.74 25.91
C SER A 76 -23.51 -4.55 25.24
N ALA A 77 -22.35 -4.13 25.76
CA ALA A 77 -21.55 -3.07 25.13
C ALA A 77 -20.96 -3.53 23.80
N ASN A 78 -20.47 -4.77 23.74
CA ASN A 78 -19.92 -5.37 22.51
C ASN A 78 -20.98 -5.42 21.39
N GLU A 79 -22.22 -5.79 21.71
CA GLU A 79 -23.32 -5.83 20.73
C GLU A 79 -23.64 -4.45 20.17
N GLN A 80 -23.68 -3.40 21.02
CA GLN A 80 -23.92 -2.03 20.59
C GLN A 80 -22.81 -1.49 19.69
N LEU A 81 -21.56 -1.69 20.11
CA LEU A 81 -20.36 -1.25 19.37
C LEU A 81 -20.22 -2.02 18.03
N ALA A 82 -20.50 -3.31 18.03
CA ALA A 82 -20.53 -4.11 16.83
C ALA A 82 -21.63 -3.65 15.87
N ALA A 83 -22.83 -3.33 16.38
CA ALA A 83 -23.93 -2.82 15.55
C ALA A 83 -23.54 -1.53 14.83
N GLU A 84 -22.85 -0.59 15.51
CA GLU A 84 -22.35 0.64 14.88
C GLU A 84 -21.25 0.34 13.84
N ALA A 85 -20.30 -0.56 14.15
CA ALA A 85 -19.26 -0.95 13.20
C ALA A 85 -19.86 -1.58 11.93
N PHE A 86 -20.86 -2.44 12.06
CA PHE A 86 -21.57 -2.99 10.91
C PHE A 86 -22.39 -1.94 10.16
N ALA A 87 -23.00 -0.95 10.85
CA ALA A 87 -23.69 0.15 10.20
C ALA A 87 -22.73 1.03 9.37
N PHE A 88 -21.50 1.29 9.84
CA PHE A 88 -20.44 1.87 9.02
C PHE A 88 -20.11 0.99 7.82
N ALA A 89 -19.98 -0.32 8.01
CA ALA A 89 -19.68 -1.26 6.93
C ALA A 89 -20.77 -1.25 5.85
N ASP A 90 -22.03 -1.19 6.24
CA ASP A 90 -23.16 -1.12 5.31
C ASP A 90 -23.20 0.22 4.57
N LEU A 91 -23.01 1.34 5.30
CA LEU A 91 -22.98 2.68 4.72
C LEU A 91 -21.88 2.85 3.67
N LEU A 92 -20.67 2.29 3.97
CA LEU A 92 -19.46 2.40 3.14
C LEU A 92 -19.28 1.22 2.19
N GLN A 93 -20.24 0.27 2.16
CA GLN A 93 -20.19 -0.96 1.37
C GLN A 93 -18.93 -1.79 1.61
N ALA A 94 -18.42 -1.75 2.84
CA ALA A 94 -17.27 -2.53 3.24
C ALA A 94 -17.62 -4.01 3.36
N LYS A 95 -16.78 -4.87 2.77
CA LYS A 95 -16.98 -6.32 2.80
C LYS A 95 -16.62 -6.92 4.17
N HIS A 96 -15.59 -6.38 4.82
CA HIS A 96 -15.03 -6.94 6.04
C HIS A 96 -15.06 -5.96 7.21
N VAL A 97 -15.19 -6.51 8.41
CA VAL A 97 -15.09 -5.82 9.70
C VAL A 97 -14.10 -6.56 10.57
N ILE A 98 -13.02 -5.89 10.99
CA ILE A 98 -11.97 -6.45 11.83
C ILE A 98 -12.36 -6.32 13.30
N PHE A 99 -12.17 -7.37 14.08
CA PHE A 99 -12.42 -7.41 15.51
C PHE A 99 -11.19 -7.92 16.27
N HIS A 100 -10.92 -7.33 17.44
CA HIS A 100 -9.97 -7.87 18.40
C HIS A 100 -10.62 -8.95 19.26
N PRO A 101 -9.91 -10.04 19.61
CA PRO A 101 -10.45 -11.07 20.50
C PRO A 101 -10.78 -10.57 21.90
N GLY A 102 -10.02 -9.59 22.41
CA GLY A 102 -10.21 -9.01 23.73
C GLY A 102 -8.97 -9.08 24.63
N VAL A 103 -9.13 -8.71 25.90
CA VAL A 103 -8.04 -8.67 26.90
C VAL A 103 -8.52 -9.13 28.26
N ASP A 104 -7.61 -9.72 29.07
CA ASP A 104 -7.83 -10.15 30.46
C ASP A 104 -9.07 -11.06 30.67
N GLY A 105 -9.40 -11.84 29.64
CA GLY A 105 -10.49 -12.81 29.64
C GLY A 105 -10.02 -14.16 29.09
N ASN A 106 -10.90 -14.85 28.37
CA ASN A 106 -10.57 -16.13 27.78
C ASN A 106 -11.13 -16.24 26.34
N ASP A 107 -10.53 -17.13 25.55
CA ASP A 107 -10.92 -17.34 24.15
C ASP A 107 -12.27 -18.04 24.01
N GLU A 108 -12.69 -18.85 25.01
CA GLU A 108 -14.00 -19.47 25.07
C GLU A 108 -15.12 -18.44 25.06
N GLU A 109 -14.95 -17.34 25.82
CA GLU A 109 -15.94 -16.28 25.86
C GLU A 109 -15.95 -15.48 24.55
N THR A 110 -14.79 -15.24 23.95
CA THR A 110 -14.70 -14.64 22.61
C THR A 110 -15.49 -15.47 21.59
N ILE A 111 -15.24 -16.79 21.56
CA ILE A 111 -15.94 -17.74 20.68
C ILE A 111 -17.45 -17.74 20.97
N ARG A 112 -17.85 -17.77 22.24
CA ARG A 112 -19.26 -17.75 22.64
C ARG A 112 -19.96 -16.49 22.13
N GLN A 113 -19.35 -15.31 22.30
CA GLN A 113 -19.93 -14.04 21.87
C GLN A 113 -20.02 -13.94 20.34
N LEU A 114 -18.99 -14.36 19.59
CA LEU A 114 -19.03 -14.40 18.13
C LEU A 114 -20.13 -15.35 17.63
N ASN A 115 -20.35 -16.50 18.27
CA ASN A 115 -21.37 -17.48 17.89
C ASN A 115 -22.81 -17.04 18.19
N VAL A 116 -23.02 -16.00 18.99
CA VAL A 116 -24.35 -15.39 19.18
C VAL A 116 -24.76 -14.53 17.97
N TRP A 117 -23.79 -14.07 17.18
CA TRP A 117 -24.08 -13.22 16.02
C TRP A 117 -24.56 -14.03 14.82
N PRO A 118 -25.47 -13.44 14.00
CA PRO A 118 -25.98 -14.10 12.78
C PRO A 118 -24.84 -14.46 11.81
N GLU A 119 -25.04 -15.52 11.03
CA GLU A 119 -24.04 -16.03 10.06
C GLU A 119 -23.61 -14.94 9.08
N GLU A 120 -24.56 -14.15 8.55
CA GLU A 120 -24.30 -13.06 7.61
C GLU A 120 -23.34 -11.99 8.17
N ARG A 121 -23.28 -11.84 9.49
CA ARG A 121 -22.29 -11.00 10.16
C ARG A 121 -20.95 -11.70 10.29
N LYS A 122 -20.97 -12.98 10.70
CA LYS A 122 -19.75 -13.78 10.92
C LYS A 122 -18.93 -13.91 9.64
N GLU A 123 -19.56 -14.11 8.48
CA GLU A 123 -18.90 -14.16 7.17
C GLU A 123 -18.11 -12.87 6.82
N ARG A 124 -18.46 -11.76 7.44
CA ARG A 124 -17.80 -10.47 7.24
C ARG A 124 -16.70 -10.17 8.27
N ILE A 125 -16.61 -10.97 9.33
CA ILE A 125 -15.66 -10.74 10.43
C ILE A 125 -14.29 -11.26 10.07
N LEU A 126 -13.28 -10.45 10.36
CA LEU A 126 -11.89 -10.87 10.44
C LEU A 126 -11.43 -10.70 11.89
N ILE A 127 -11.01 -11.80 12.53
CA ILE A 127 -10.37 -11.69 13.84
C ILE A 127 -8.90 -11.32 13.68
N GLU A 128 -8.38 -10.40 14.47
CA GLU A 128 -6.99 -9.96 14.42
C GLU A 128 -6.17 -10.63 15.53
N ASN A 129 -4.99 -11.19 15.20
CA ASN A 129 -4.05 -11.63 16.24
C ASN A 129 -3.51 -10.44 17.02
N LYS A 130 -3.20 -10.66 18.30
CA LYS A 130 -2.72 -9.59 19.19
C LYS A 130 -1.33 -9.90 19.74
N PRO A 131 -0.57 -8.87 20.20
CA PRO A 131 0.62 -9.11 21.00
C PRO A 131 0.22 -9.79 22.32
N TYR A 132 1.16 -10.47 22.96
CA TYR A 132 0.87 -11.10 24.26
C TYR A 132 0.48 -10.07 25.33
N HIS A 133 1.20 -8.96 25.36
CA HIS A 133 0.95 -7.83 26.27
C HIS A 133 0.45 -6.60 25.53
N SER A 134 -0.58 -5.94 26.06
CA SER A 134 -0.99 -4.63 25.58
C SER A 134 0.05 -3.55 25.89
N ILE A 135 0.10 -2.50 25.07
CA ILE A 135 1.00 -1.34 25.22
C ILE A 135 0.79 -0.57 26.55
N HIS A 136 -0.29 -0.82 27.30
CA HIS A 136 -0.65 -0.03 28.47
C HIS A 136 0.06 -0.45 29.74
N LYS A 137 0.14 0.50 30.70
CA LYS A 137 0.67 0.27 32.05
C LYS A 137 -0.47 0.34 33.07
N PRO A 138 -0.73 -0.71 33.86
CA PRO A 138 -0.10 -2.04 33.76
C PRO A 138 -0.50 -2.74 32.44
N PRO A 139 0.39 -3.56 31.87
CA PRO A 139 0.08 -4.29 30.64
C PRO A 139 -1.02 -5.33 30.91
N ARG A 140 -1.94 -5.48 29.94
CA ARG A 140 -3.00 -6.50 29.97
C ARG A 140 -2.59 -7.68 29.12
N ILE A 141 -3.06 -8.87 29.45
CA ILE A 141 -2.87 -10.06 28.61
C ILE A 141 -3.92 -10.02 27.48
N CYS A 142 -3.46 -10.04 26.24
CA CYS A 142 -4.35 -10.06 25.08
C CYS A 142 -4.75 -11.51 24.73
N ASN A 143 -6.02 -11.69 24.34
CA ASN A 143 -6.51 -12.93 23.75
C ASN A 143 -6.12 -12.99 22.27
N GLY A 144 -6.06 -14.19 21.67
CA GLY A 144 -5.66 -14.35 20.26
C GLY A 144 -4.17 -14.05 19.99
N HIS A 145 -3.30 -14.25 20.97
CA HIS A 145 -1.88 -13.93 20.91
C HIS A 145 -0.99 -15.06 20.37
N SER A 146 -1.57 -16.14 19.87
CA SER A 146 -0.81 -17.25 19.26
C SER A 146 -1.54 -17.81 18.04
N PRO A 147 -0.82 -18.47 17.09
CA PRO A 147 -1.48 -19.13 15.97
C PRO A 147 -2.55 -20.14 16.42
N ALA A 148 -2.28 -20.91 17.46
CA ALA A 148 -3.21 -21.90 17.99
C ALA A 148 -4.51 -21.27 18.54
N THR A 149 -4.42 -20.14 19.24
CA THR A 149 -5.62 -19.45 19.77
C THR A 149 -6.43 -18.80 18.64
N VAL A 150 -5.77 -18.19 17.66
CA VAL A 150 -6.46 -17.65 16.46
C VAL A 150 -7.13 -18.74 15.66
N GLN A 151 -6.42 -19.85 15.39
CA GLN A 151 -6.98 -21.00 14.69
C GLN A 151 -8.22 -21.54 15.38
N ARG A 152 -8.16 -21.72 16.71
CA ARG A 152 -9.30 -22.17 17.51
C ARG A 152 -10.51 -21.25 17.37
N ILE A 153 -10.31 -19.93 17.46
CA ILE A 153 -11.40 -18.96 17.27
C ILE A 153 -12.00 -19.11 15.88
N MET A 154 -11.18 -19.22 14.83
CA MET A 154 -11.65 -19.39 13.46
C MET A 154 -12.43 -20.70 13.28
N ASP A 155 -11.89 -21.82 13.75
CA ASP A 155 -12.47 -23.15 13.59
C ASP A 155 -13.84 -23.28 14.30
N GLU A 156 -13.98 -22.67 15.48
CA GLU A 156 -15.19 -22.75 16.28
C GLU A 156 -16.26 -21.71 15.90
N THR A 157 -15.91 -20.66 15.13
CA THR A 157 -16.84 -19.56 14.79
C THR A 157 -17.07 -19.35 13.30
N GLY A 158 -16.17 -19.82 12.44
CA GLY A 158 -16.21 -19.61 10.99
C GLY A 158 -15.78 -18.21 10.54
N VAL A 159 -15.26 -17.35 11.41
CA VAL A 159 -14.75 -16.02 11.02
C VAL A 159 -13.44 -16.11 10.28
N GLY A 160 -13.12 -15.07 9.44
CA GLY A 160 -11.83 -14.97 8.77
C GLY A 160 -10.73 -14.38 9.66
N PHE A 161 -9.55 -14.14 9.07
CA PHE A 161 -8.36 -13.71 9.79
C PHE A 161 -7.74 -12.45 9.18
N CYS A 162 -7.46 -11.46 10.02
CA CYS A 162 -6.57 -10.32 9.75
C CYS A 162 -5.25 -10.56 10.47
N PHE A 163 -4.17 -10.74 9.71
CA PHE A 163 -2.86 -11.02 10.28
C PHE A 163 -2.07 -9.74 10.48
N ASP A 164 -1.93 -9.30 11.74
CA ASP A 164 -1.00 -8.26 12.13
C ASP A 164 0.38 -8.86 12.37
N ILE A 165 1.35 -8.45 11.55
CA ILE A 165 2.72 -9.00 11.54
C ILE A 165 3.50 -8.49 12.75
N GLY A 166 3.35 -7.20 13.10
CA GLY A 166 3.98 -6.60 14.28
C GLY A 166 3.52 -7.29 15.58
N HIS A 167 2.22 -7.49 15.72
CA HIS A 167 1.64 -8.24 16.83
C HIS A 167 2.19 -9.68 16.91
N GLY A 168 2.32 -10.35 15.77
CA GLY A 168 2.88 -11.70 15.71
C GLY A 168 4.32 -11.75 16.22
N ILE A 169 5.20 -10.84 15.77
CA ILE A 169 6.60 -10.77 16.22
C ILE A 169 6.68 -10.46 17.73
N CYS A 170 5.95 -9.43 18.19
CA CYS A 170 5.94 -9.04 19.61
C CYS A 170 5.43 -10.17 20.52
N SER A 171 4.40 -10.90 20.07
CA SER A 171 3.89 -12.05 20.79
C SER A 171 4.88 -13.20 20.84
N SER A 172 5.56 -13.51 19.72
CA SER A 172 6.58 -14.55 19.65
C SER A 172 7.73 -14.28 20.63
N ASN A 173 8.20 -13.01 20.68
CA ASN A 173 9.23 -12.58 21.63
C ASN A 173 8.75 -12.75 23.06
N SER A 174 7.51 -12.37 23.40
CA SER A 174 6.94 -12.55 24.75
C SER A 174 6.84 -14.03 25.13
N ARG A 175 6.51 -14.92 24.21
CA ARG A 175 6.39 -16.37 24.41
C ARG A 175 7.73 -17.11 24.27
N GLN A 176 8.80 -16.40 23.91
CA GLN A 176 10.16 -16.96 23.70
C GLN A 176 10.21 -18.06 22.63
N VAL A 177 9.50 -17.88 21.52
CA VAL A 177 9.53 -18.74 20.33
C VAL A 177 10.19 -18.01 19.17
N ASP A 178 10.62 -18.75 18.13
CA ASP A 178 11.19 -18.13 16.92
C ASP A 178 10.10 -17.31 16.19
N PRO A 179 10.27 -16.00 15.98
CA PRO A 179 9.26 -15.18 15.35
C PRO A 179 8.89 -15.61 13.94
N PHE A 180 9.85 -16.10 13.14
CA PHE A 180 9.53 -16.49 11.76
C PHE A 180 8.89 -17.86 11.62
N GLU A 181 9.14 -18.78 12.55
CA GLU A 181 8.38 -20.03 12.65
C GLU A 181 6.93 -19.74 13.05
N ASP A 182 6.74 -18.81 13.97
CA ASP A 182 5.42 -18.40 14.43
C ASP A 182 4.64 -17.61 13.35
N LEU A 183 5.30 -16.68 12.64
CA LEU A 183 4.71 -15.98 11.49
C LEU A 183 4.30 -16.98 10.38
N ALA A 184 5.10 -18.02 10.13
CA ALA A 184 4.74 -19.08 9.17
C ALA A 184 3.51 -19.86 9.63
N ALA A 185 3.36 -20.10 10.94
CA ALA A 185 2.16 -20.75 11.49
C ALA A 185 0.91 -19.86 11.36
N TYR A 186 1.02 -18.53 11.57
CA TYR A 186 -0.08 -17.60 11.28
C TYR A 186 -0.44 -17.56 9.79
N GLU A 187 0.56 -17.52 8.88
CA GLU A 187 0.31 -17.50 7.43
C GLU A 187 -0.40 -18.79 6.96
N ALA A 188 -0.10 -19.93 7.59
CA ALA A 188 -0.77 -21.20 7.30
C ALA A 188 -2.28 -21.17 7.60
N LEU A 189 -2.77 -20.23 8.43
CA LEU A 189 -4.19 -19.97 8.68
C LEU A 189 -4.89 -19.24 7.52
N GLN A 190 -4.17 -18.90 6.47
CA GLN A 190 -4.67 -18.25 5.25
C GLN A 190 -5.36 -16.88 5.54
N PRO A 191 -4.65 -15.90 6.10
CA PRO A 191 -5.24 -14.60 6.41
C PRO A 191 -5.89 -13.97 5.17
N THR A 192 -6.94 -13.21 5.37
CA THR A 192 -7.64 -12.46 4.32
C THR A 192 -6.89 -11.17 3.97
N MET A 193 -6.24 -10.57 4.95
CA MET A 193 -5.46 -9.34 4.83
C MET A 193 -4.38 -9.25 5.90
N TYR A 194 -3.53 -8.23 5.79
CA TYR A 194 -2.44 -8.00 6.73
C TYR A 194 -2.47 -6.57 7.28
N HIS A 195 -2.01 -6.42 8.54
CA HIS A 195 -1.53 -5.16 9.09
C HIS A 195 -0.01 -5.17 9.13
N LEU A 196 0.59 -4.01 8.87
CA LEU A 196 2.02 -3.84 8.80
C LEU A 196 2.45 -2.52 9.45
N SER A 197 3.37 -2.62 10.39
CA SER A 197 4.17 -1.57 10.99
C SER A 197 5.63 -1.99 11.01
N ASP A 198 6.51 -1.15 11.55
CA ASP A 198 7.88 -1.53 11.89
C ASP A 198 8.10 -1.44 13.40
N ASN A 199 9.16 -2.06 13.90
CA ASN A 199 9.51 -2.02 15.32
C ASN A 199 10.94 -2.55 15.54
N ASP A 200 11.41 -2.59 16.81
CA ASP A 200 12.54 -3.42 17.21
C ASP A 200 12.13 -4.91 17.13
N SER A 201 12.83 -5.69 16.33
CA SER A 201 12.54 -7.11 16.08
C SER A 201 12.61 -7.99 17.33
N ARG A 202 13.19 -7.49 18.42
CA ARG A 202 13.28 -8.16 19.73
C ARG A 202 12.31 -7.62 20.76
N SER A 203 11.55 -6.58 20.42
CA SER A 203 10.54 -6.00 21.32
C SER A 203 9.39 -6.98 21.56
N SER A 204 8.88 -7.00 22.79
CA SER A 204 7.61 -7.64 23.15
C SER A 204 6.44 -6.64 23.18
N ILE A 205 6.70 -5.38 22.88
CA ILE A 205 5.72 -4.28 22.85
C ILE A 205 5.67 -3.77 21.43
N ASP A 206 4.47 -3.59 20.90
CA ASP A 206 4.24 -3.06 19.59
C ASP A 206 4.14 -1.53 19.63
N ASP A 207 5.14 -0.85 19.03
CA ASP A 207 5.27 0.60 19.05
C ASP A 207 4.77 1.25 17.75
N HIS A 208 4.28 0.48 16.77
CA HIS A 208 3.74 0.98 15.50
C HIS A 208 4.66 1.99 14.78
N LYS A 209 5.98 1.75 14.77
CA LYS A 209 6.95 2.63 14.11
C LYS A 209 6.70 2.74 12.62
N HIS A 210 7.15 3.85 12.03
CA HIS A 210 7.17 4.02 10.58
C HIS A 210 8.04 2.96 9.91
N LEU A 211 7.66 2.59 8.67
CA LEU A 211 8.37 1.57 7.92
C LEU A 211 9.80 2.03 7.56
N GLY A 212 10.78 1.33 8.09
CA GLY A 212 12.21 1.66 7.97
C GLY A 212 12.82 2.34 9.18
N ASP A 213 12.02 2.65 10.23
CA ASP A 213 12.49 3.22 11.50
C ASP A 213 12.75 2.15 12.58
N GLY A 214 12.35 0.92 12.31
CA GLY A 214 12.69 -0.28 13.06
C GLY A 214 13.77 -1.11 12.36
N ASP A 215 13.81 -2.39 12.72
CA ASP A 215 14.75 -3.34 12.15
C ASP A 215 14.11 -4.67 11.69
N TYR A 216 12.79 -4.66 11.36
CA TYR A 216 12.12 -5.82 10.81
C TYR A 216 12.73 -6.24 9.47
N ASP A 217 12.96 -7.54 9.30
CA ASP A 217 13.43 -8.11 8.02
C ASP A 217 12.27 -8.21 7.01
N PHE A 218 11.92 -7.07 6.41
CA PHE A 218 10.85 -7.01 5.40
C PHE A 218 11.10 -7.93 4.22
N ALA A 219 12.35 -8.19 3.85
CA ALA A 219 12.65 -9.12 2.76
C ALA A 219 12.21 -10.54 3.11
N ARG A 220 12.45 -10.97 4.33
CA ARG A 220 12.02 -12.28 4.83
C ARG A 220 10.51 -12.32 5.05
N ILE A 221 9.91 -11.26 5.61
CA ILE A 221 8.46 -11.13 5.79
C ILE A 221 7.73 -11.27 4.44
N PHE A 222 8.11 -10.50 3.41
CA PHE A 222 7.44 -10.53 2.10
C PHE A 222 7.71 -11.80 1.28
N ASN A 223 8.69 -12.61 1.67
CA ASN A 223 8.84 -13.95 1.11
C ASN A 223 7.91 -14.97 1.78
N LEU A 224 7.41 -14.66 2.97
CA LEU A 224 6.54 -15.53 3.75
C LEU A 224 5.06 -15.32 3.41
N ILE A 225 4.61 -14.06 3.33
CA ILE A 225 3.20 -13.69 3.19
C ILE A 225 2.74 -13.61 1.73
N ASP A 226 1.44 -13.75 1.51
CA ASP A 226 0.81 -13.55 0.19
C ASP A 226 0.59 -12.06 -0.09
N THR A 227 1.56 -11.42 -0.75
CA THR A 227 1.51 -10.00 -1.08
C THR A 227 0.44 -9.62 -2.14
N THR A 228 -0.37 -10.56 -2.62
CA THR A 228 -1.52 -10.26 -3.48
C THR A 228 -2.75 -9.81 -2.68
N LYS A 229 -2.76 -10.06 -1.39
CA LYS A 229 -3.81 -9.69 -0.45
C LYS A 229 -3.67 -8.24 0.03
N PRO A 230 -4.75 -7.63 0.57
CA PRO A 230 -4.70 -6.29 1.12
C PRO A 230 -3.70 -6.17 2.29
N ILE A 231 -2.97 -5.06 2.34
CA ILE A 231 -2.04 -4.71 3.42
C ILE A 231 -2.40 -3.31 3.90
N SER A 232 -2.87 -3.18 5.13
CA SER A 232 -3.01 -1.88 5.80
C SER A 232 -1.72 -1.48 6.50
N VAL A 233 -1.25 -0.26 6.26
CA VAL A 233 -0.11 0.30 6.99
C VAL A 233 -0.65 0.94 8.27
N GLU A 234 -0.23 0.39 9.40
CA GLU A 234 -0.67 0.77 10.74
C GLU A 234 0.47 1.43 11.51
N THR A 235 0.84 2.63 11.10
CA THR A 235 1.88 3.44 11.72
C THR A 235 1.27 4.68 12.39
N ASP A 236 1.95 5.22 13.38
CA ASP A 236 1.53 6.46 14.05
C ASP A 236 1.43 7.63 13.06
N LYS A 237 0.68 8.67 13.45
CA LYS A 237 0.54 9.90 12.67
C LYS A 237 1.22 11.04 13.44
N GLU A 238 2.35 11.53 12.92
CA GLU A 238 3.16 12.56 13.57
C GLU A 238 2.55 13.96 13.49
N ASP A 239 1.93 14.28 12.33
CA ASP A 239 1.33 15.59 12.07
C ASP A 239 -0.20 15.49 12.08
N THR A 240 -0.86 16.35 12.85
CA THR A 240 -2.32 16.35 12.99
C THR A 240 -3.08 16.81 11.74
N ASN A 241 -2.40 17.36 10.73
CA ASN A 241 -3.02 17.88 9.51
C ASN A 241 -2.39 17.36 8.22
N SER A 242 -1.41 16.45 8.32
CA SER A 242 -0.69 15.91 7.16
C SER A 242 -0.51 14.40 7.29
N LEU A 243 -0.59 13.71 6.17
CA LEU A 243 -0.31 12.27 6.04
C LEU A 243 0.97 12.03 5.20
N LYS A 244 1.93 12.94 5.25
CA LYS A 244 3.19 12.83 4.52
C LYS A 244 4.05 11.67 5.03
N ASP A 245 3.97 11.35 6.30
CA ASP A 245 4.56 10.17 6.93
C ASP A 245 4.07 8.88 6.26
N PHE A 246 2.74 8.75 6.06
CA PHE A 246 2.17 7.63 5.31
C PHE A 246 2.69 7.55 3.86
N GLU A 247 2.89 8.68 3.17
CA GLU A 247 3.51 8.66 1.84
C GLU A 247 4.93 8.10 1.86
N THR A 248 5.66 8.38 2.94
CA THR A 248 7.03 7.87 3.15
C THR A 248 6.98 6.36 3.40
N ASP A 249 6.09 5.88 4.27
CA ASP A 249 5.85 4.46 4.52
C ASP A 249 5.50 3.70 3.24
N ILE A 250 4.55 4.22 2.46
CA ILE A 250 4.16 3.59 1.19
C ILE A 250 5.31 3.57 0.18
N SER A 251 6.15 4.60 0.17
CA SER A 251 7.33 4.64 -0.69
C SER A 251 8.36 3.59 -0.29
N PHE A 252 8.59 3.42 1.02
CA PHE A 252 9.45 2.37 1.56
C PHE A 252 8.89 0.98 1.22
N LEU A 253 7.61 0.74 1.54
CA LEU A 253 6.93 -0.53 1.30
C LEU A 253 6.98 -0.95 -0.18
N ARG A 254 6.69 -0.04 -1.09
CA ARG A 254 6.79 -0.30 -2.54
C ARG A 254 8.21 -0.65 -2.97
N ASN A 255 9.22 -0.01 -2.38
CA ASN A 255 10.63 -0.38 -2.65
C ASN A 255 10.93 -1.82 -2.22
N GLN A 256 10.46 -2.24 -1.06
CA GLN A 256 10.66 -3.59 -0.55
C GLN A 256 9.91 -4.64 -1.38
N LEU A 257 8.62 -4.39 -1.67
CA LEU A 257 7.76 -5.31 -2.42
C LEU A 257 8.21 -5.50 -3.87
N TYR A 258 8.61 -4.42 -4.54
CA TYR A 258 9.07 -4.52 -5.93
C TYR A 258 10.53 -4.97 -6.02
N LYS A 259 11.31 -4.83 -4.95
CA LYS A 259 12.76 -5.08 -4.95
C LYS A 259 13.47 -4.45 -6.16
N LEU A 260 13.03 -3.20 -6.50
CA LEU A 260 13.51 -2.49 -7.67
C LEU A 260 14.75 -1.66 -7.36
N THR A 261 15.75 -1.78 -8.20
CA THR A 261 16.91 -0.89 -8.21
C THR A 261 16.81 0.14 -9.33
N PHE A 262 17.21 1.38 -9.04
CA PHE A 262 17.22 2.51 -9.99
C PHE A 262 18.66 2.93 -10.22
N LYS A 263 19.16 2.71 -11.41
CA LYS A 263 20.54 3.01 -11.78
C LYS A 263 20.56 4.02 -12.93
N ARG A 264 21.52 4.95 -12.93
CA ARG A 264 21.79 5.78 -14.13
C ARG A 264 22.19 4.85 -15.28
N ALA A 265 21.57 5.07 -16.45
CA ALA A 265 21.87 4.26 -17.62
C ALA A 265 23.33 4.34 -17.99
N GLY A 266 23.93 3.21 -18.31
CA GLY A 266 25.29 3.06 -18.75
C GLY A 266 25.37 2.20 -20.02
N MET A 267 26.57 2.03 -20.60
CA MET A 267 26.75 1.28 -21.85
C MET A 267 26.21 -0.17 -21.77
N ASP A 268 26.29 -0.79 -20.60
CA ASP A 268 25.82 -2.16 -20.37
C ASP A 268 24.28 -2.29 -20.48
N ASP A 269 23.55 -1.18 -20.38
CA ASP A 269 22.09 -1.17 -20.46
C ASP A 269 21.55 -1.02 -21.88
N MET A 270 22.44 -0.81 -22.87
CA MET A 270 22.06 -0.47 -24.25
C MET A 270 21.12 -1.49 -24.90
N LYS A 271 21.45 -2.79 -24.76
CA LYS A 271 20.64 -3.87 -25.35
C LYS A 271 19.28 -3.98 -24.67
N ASP A 272 19.23 -3.91 -23.35
CA ASP A 272 17.99 -3.98 -22.59
C ASP A 272 17.04 -2.82 -22.93
N VAL A 273 17.60 -1.59 -23.04
CA VAL A 273 16.84 -0.41 -23.44
C VAL A 273 16.35 -0.51 -24.88
N PHE A 274 17.15 -1.10 -25.80
CA PHE A 274 16.73 -1.37 -27.17
C PHE A 274 15.52 -2.32 -27.21
N ASP A 275 15.56 -3.42 -26.47
CA ASP A 275 14.50 -4.41 -26.44
C ASP A 275 13.21 -3.82 -25.82
N LEU A 276 13.33 -3.09 -24.71
CA LEU A 276 12.21 -2.37 -24.09
C LEU A 276 11.60 -1.31 -25.05
N ALA A 277 12.44 -0.56 -25.74
CA ALA A 277 11.99 0.47 -26.67
C ALA A 277 11.32 -0.11 -27.94
N ASN A 278 11.70 -1.32 -28.35
CA ASN A 278 11.13 -2.03 -29.50
C ASN A 278 9.98 -3.00 -29.14
N ASP A 279 9.57 -3.07 -27.86
CA ASP A 279 8.34 -3.79 -27.53
C ASP A 279 7.17 -3.26 -28.36
N PRO A 280 6.36 -4.13 -28.99
CA PRO A 280 5.29 -3.73 -29.90
C PRO A 280 4.31 -2.71 -29.28
N THR A 281 3.96 -2.88 -28.00
CA THR A 281 3.07 -1.94 -27.28
C THR A 281 3.74 -0.58 -27.08
N VAL A 282 5.05 -0.57 -26.80
CA VAL A 282 5.82 0.68 -26.67
C VAL A 282 5.89 1.39 -28.02
N ARG A 283 6.16 0.67 -29.10
CA ARG A 283 6.21 1.26 -30.45
C ARG A 283 4.90 1.89 -30.87
N VAL A 284 3.79 1.15 -30.74
CA VAL A 284 2.44 1.65 -31.08
C VAL A 284 2.12 2.94 -30.30
N ASN A 285 2.58 3.08 -29.08
CA ASN A 285 2.33 4.23 -28.23
C ASN A 285 3.41 5.33 -28.31
N SER A 286 4.48 5.12 -29.04
CA SER A 286 5.53 6.12 -29.26
C SER A 286 5.12 7.14 -30.35
N ILE A 287 5.75 8.33 -30.35
CA ILE A 287 5.55 9.34 -31.39
C ILE A 287 5.94 8.74 -32.76
N GLN A 288 7.12 8.14 -32.86
CA GLN A 288 7.53 7.33 -33.98
C GLN A 288 7.22 5.87 -33.69
N SER A 289 6.29 5.26 -34.40
CA SER A 289 5.79 3.91 -34.13
C SER A 289 6.59 2.80 -34.84
N GLU A 290 7.47 3.14 -35.78
CA GLU A 290 8.30 2.17 -36.49
C GLU A 290 9.35 1.51 -35.57
N MET A 291 9.77 0.29 -35.94
CA MET A 291 10.85 -0.39 -35.23
C MET A 291 12.16 0.38 -35.35
N ILE A 292 12.87 0.48 -34.25
CA ILE A 292 14.18 1.15 -34.19
C ILE A 292 15.25 0.16 -34.67
N LEU A 293 16.06 0.56 -35.67
CA LEU A 293 17.22 -0.22 -36.09
C LEU A 293 18.33 -0.17 -35.04
N TRP A 294 19.06 -1.27 -34.89
CA TRP A 294 20.11 -1.39 -33.88
C TRP A 294 21.19 -0.30 -34.02
N GLU A 295 21.67 -0.04 -35.21
CA GLU A 295 22.72 0.97 -35.47
C GLU A 295 22.24 2.40 -35.17
N VAL A 296 20.94 2.68 -35.36
CA VAL A 296 20.33 3.95 -34.99
C VAL A 296 20.23 4.06 -33.47
N HIS A 297 19.82 2.98 -32.82
CA HIS A 297 19.74 2.92 -31.37
C HIS A 297 21.10 3.11 -30.70
N GLN A 298 22.13 2.44 -31.16
CA GLN A 298 23.50 2.56 -30.63
C GLN A 298 23.97 4.02 -30.57
N LYS A 299 23.84 4.73 -31.70
CA LYS A 299 24.23 6.14 -31.80
C LYS A 299 23.40 7.03 -30.87
N TRP A 300 22.09 6.83 -30.89
CA TRP A 300 21.16 7.58 -30.05
C TRP A 300 21.41 7.32 -28.57
N PHE A 301 21.53 6.05 -28.14
CA PHE A 301 21.74 5.69 -26.73
C PHE A 301 23.04 6.25 -26.19
N THR A 302 24.15 6.09 -26.93
CA THR A 302 25.45 6.67 -26.58
C THR A 302 25.37 8.18 -26.40
N SER A 303 24.69 8.88 -27.31
CA SER A 303 24.50 10.33 -27.20
C SER A 303 23.68 10.73 -25.95
N LYS A 304 22.69 9.92 -25.57
CA LYS A 304 21.81 10.22 -24.43
C LYS A 304 22.51 10.01 -23.08
N ILE A 305 23.28 8.93 -22.92
CA ILE A 305 23.95 8.66 -21.65
C ILE A 305 25.16 9.58 -21.39
N THR A 306 25.69 10.22 -22.43
CA THR A 306 26.80 11.20 -22.32
C THR A 306 26.31 12.65 -22.27
N CYS A 307 25.04 12.92 -22.55
CA CYS A 307 24.48 14.27 -22.57
C CYS A 307 24.17 14.75 -21.14
N PRO A 308 24.72 15.90 -20.69
CA PRO A 308 24.44 16.45 -19.37
C PRO A 308 22.96 16.93 -19.21
N GLU A 309 22.29 17.22 -20.31
CA GLU A 309 20.87 17.59 -20.37
C GLU A 309 19.94 16.36 -20.44
N THR A 310 20.46 15.15 -20.18
CA THR A 310 19.66 13.92 -20.11
C THR A 310 19.79 13.27 -18.74
N CYS A 311 18.65 13.02 -18.10
CA CYS A 311 18.55 12.19 -16.93
C CYS A 311 17.90 10.86 -17.30
N PHE A 312 18.68 9.77 -17.30
CA PHE A 312 18.24 8.46 -17.78
C PHE A 312 18.43 7.40 -16.69
N TRP A 313 17.32 6.80 -16.20
CA TRP A 313 17.34 5.72 -15.24
C TRP A 313 16.85 4.42 -15.85
N VAL A 314 17.60 3.35 -15.64
CA VAL A 314 17.18 1.97 -15.89
C VAL A 314 16.73 1.36 -14.57
N ILE A 315 15.60 0.66 -14.60
CA ILE A 315 14.96 0.03 -13.46
C ILE A 315 15.17 -1.48 -13.60
N ARG A 316 15.70 -2.11 -12.56
CA ARG A 316 15.97 -3.55 -12.52
C ARG A 316 15.24 -4.21 -11.37
N ASP A 317 14.78 -5.45 -11.60
CA ASP A 317 14.18 -6.31 -10.56
C ASP A 317 15.26 -6.97 -9.68
N SER A 318 14.82 -7.77 -8.69
CA SER A 318 15.71 -8.53 -7.80
C SER A 318 16.63 -9.54 -8.53
N ASN A 319 16.28 -9.94 -9.73
CA ASN A 319 17.08 -10.82 -10.57
C ASN A 319 18.00 -10.04 -11.52
N HIS A 320 18.18 -8.75 -11.27
CA HIS A 320 18.98 -7.82 -12.09
C HIS A 320 18.50 -7.67 -13.55
N ARG A 321 17.27 -8.11 -13.88
CA ARG A 321 16.69 -7.92 -15.21
C ARG A 321 16.16 -6.50 -15.35
N SER A 322 16.43 -5.87 -16.49
CA SER A 322 15.88 -4.54 -16.80
C SER A 322 14.38 -4.65 -17.07
N VAL A 323 13.57 -4.09 -16.19
CA VAL A 323 12.10 -4.15 -16.26
C VAL A 323 11.48 -2.87 -16.80
N GLY A 324 12.26 -1.82 -16.95
CA GLY A 324 11.81 -0.56 -17.52
C GLY A 324 12.88 0.51 -17.48
N TYR A 325 12.52 1.67 -18.06
CA TYR A 325 13.32 2.88 -17.95
C TYR A 325 12.45 4.13 -17.85
N VAL A 326 13.02 5.18 -17.24
CA VAL A 326 12.49 6.55 -17.24
C VAL A 326 13.62 7.48 -17.70
N ARG A 327 13.33 8.32 -18.69
CA ARG A 327 14.26 9.30 -19.24
C ARG A 327 13.63 10.68 -19.26
N TYR A 328 14.42 11.67 -18.87
CA TYR A 328 14.11 13.09 -18.96
C TYR A 328 15.16 13.76 -19.85
N ASP A 329 14.72 14.46 -20.87
CA ASP A 329 15.55 15.25 -21.78
C ASP A 329 15.25 16.73 -21.57
N PHE A 330 16.25 17.52 -21.19
CA PHE A 330 16.10 18.96 -20.97
C PHE A 330 16.17 19.72 -22.29
N ASN A 331 15.25 20.65 -22.46
CA ASN A 331 15.25 21.58 -23.57
C ASN A 331 15.58 22.99 -23.00
N SER A 332 16.83 23.43 -23.13
CA SER A 332 17.32 24.70 -22.60
C SER A 332 16.54 25.93 -23.09
N PRO A 333 16.15 26.04 -24.38
CA PRO A 333 15.36 27.17 -24.86
C PRO A 333 13.99 27.31 -24.20
N THR A 334 13.32 26.21 -23.90
CA THR A 334 11.98 26.22 -23.29
C THR A 334 11.99 26.01 -21.80
N ARG A 335 13.15 25.65 -21.21
CA ARG A 335 13.32 25.24 -19.81
C ARG A 335 12.37 24.13 -19.40
N LEU A 336 12.18 23.13 -20.26
CA LEU A 336 11.29 22.00 -20.06
C LEU A 336 12.06 20.69 -20.07
N TRP A 337 11.77 19.80 -19.13
CA TRP A 337 12.16 18.40 -19.18
C TRP A 337 11.11 17.58 -19.90
N LYS A 338 11.44 16.88 -20.98
CA LYS A 338 10.56 15.90 -21.62
C LYS A 338 10.74 14.52 -21.00
N CYS A 339 9.66 13.99 -20.43
CA CYS A 339 9.64 12.65 -19.84
C CYS A 339 9.28 11.58 -20.88
N SER A 340 10.02 10.47 -20.87
CA SER A 340 9.75 9.27 -21.68
C SER A 340 9.90 8.02 -20.82
N ILE A 341 8.98 7.06 -20.95
CA ILE A 341 8.97 5.82 -20.18
C ILE A 341 8.74 4.60 -21.08
N ALA A 342 9.35 3.48 -20.73
CA ALA A 342 8.95 2.17 -21.24
C ALA A 342 9.10 1.12 -20.13
N PHE A 343 8.18 0.16 -20.11
CA PHE A 343 8.17 -0.95 -19.14
C PHE A 343 7.89 -2.27 -19.86
N SER A 344 8.52 -3.33 -19.37
CA SER A 344 8.32 -4.68 -19.91
C SER A 344 6.87 -5.14 -19.70
N PRO A 345 6.34 -6.02 -20.58
CA PRO A 345 4.95 -6.48 -20.51
C PRO A 345 4.56 -7.04 -19.14
N GLU A 346 5.44 -7.82 -18.52
CA GLU A 346 5.21 -8.48 -17.24
C GLU A 346 5.10 -7.53 -16.04
N THR A 347 5.54 -6.26 -16.19
CA THR A 347 5.49 -5.26 -15.13
C THR A 347 4.34 -4.25 -15.29
N ARG A 348 3.64 -4.28 -16.43
CA ARG A 348 2.52 -3.37 -16.70
C ARG A 348 1.29 -3.72 -15.86
N GLY A 349 0.52 -2.70 -15.51
CA GLY A 349 -0.69 -2.87 -14.69
C GLY A 349 -0.44 -3.12 -13.19
N LYS A 350 0.81 -3.22 -12.76
CA LYS A 350 1.22 -3.52 -11.38
C LYS A 350 1.62 -2.27 -10.57
N GLY A 351 1.40 -1.06 -11.08
CA GLY A 351 1.77 0.18 -10.40
C GLY A 351 3.26 0.55 -10.50
N ILE A 352 4.12 -0.33 -11.05
CA ILE A 352 5.57 -0.11 -11.16
C ILE A 352 5.89 1.17 -11.95
N GLY A 353 5.17 1.44 -13.04
CA GLY A 353 5.36 2.66 -13.83
C GLY A 353 5.09 3.94 -13.03
N THR A 354 4.00 3.97 -12.27
CA THR A 354 3.65 5.08 -11.36
C THR A 354 4.72 5.27 -10.29
N PHE A 355 5.14 4.19 -9.64
CA PHE A 355 6.19 4.22 -8.64
C PHE A 355 7.51 4.74 -9.23
N ALA A 356 7.92 4.24 -10.40
CA ALA A 356 9.14 4.66 -11.06
C ALA A 356 9.12 6.14 -11.46
N LEU A 357 7.99 6.64 -11.96
CA LEU A 357 7.82 8.06 -12.27
C LEU A 357 7.97 8.94 -11.01
N LYS A 358 7.29 8.61 -9.91
CA LYS A 358 7.39 9.36 -8.64
C LYS A 358 8.83 9.39 -8.12
N LYS A 359 9.49 8.22 -8.09
CA LYS A 359 10.86 8.11 -7.59
C LYS A 359 11.87 8.87 -8.45
N THR A 360 11.82 8.70 -9.78
CA THR A 360 12.77 9.38 -10.68
C THR A 360 12.50 10.88 -10.77
N LEU A 361 11.24 11.31 -10.65
CA LEU A 361 10.90 12.73 -10.56
C LEU A 361 11.51 13.37 -9.29
N ARG A 362 11.42 12.69 -8.13
CA ARG A 362 12.07 13.15 -6.89
C ARG A 362 13.59 13.27 -7.08
N LEU A 363 14.22 12.29 -7.73
CA LEU A 363 15.66 12.33 -8.03
C LEU A 363 16.02 13.47 -8.98
N LEU A 364 15.18 13.77 -9.98
CA LEU A 364 15.35 14.93 -10.86
C LEU A 364 15.21 16.24 -10.10
N ARG A 365 14.20 16.36 -9.23
CA ARG A 365 13.90 17.56 -8.42
C ARG A 365 14.99 17.93 -7.43
N ALA A 366 15.83 16.97 -7.03
CA ALA A 366 17.01 17.27 -6.21
C ALA A 366 18.03 18.18 -6.92
N GLY A 367 18.01 18.23 -8.26
CA GLY A 367 18.92 19.07 -9.07
C GLY A 367 18.23 20.09 -9.97
N SER A 368 16.90 20.08 -10.12
CA SER A 368 16.17 21.00 -10.99
C SER A 368 14.74 21.24 -10.54
N GLN A 369 14.30 22.50 -10.60
CA GLN A 369 12.90 22.90 -10.36
C GLN A 369 12.16 23.26 -11.66
N ASP A 370 12.77 23.02 -12.84
CA ASP A 370 12.15 23.29 -14.12
C ASP A 370 10.99 22.34 -14.40
N THR A 371 9.98 22.80 -15.14
CA THR A 371 8.77 22.03 -15.45
C THR A 371 9.11 20.73 -16.20
N VAL A 372 8.44 19.65 -15.81
CA VAL A 372 8.53 18.36 -16.52
C VAL A 372 7.25 18.14 -17.33
N GLU A 373 7.41 17.81 -18.61
CA GLU A 373 6.32 17.58 -19.56
C GLU A 373 6.35 16.14 -20.09
N ALA A 374 5.18 15.56 -20.23
CA ALA A 374 5.01 14.24 -20.89
C ALA A 374 3.88 14.30 -21.91
N TRP A 375 4.12 13.69 -23.08
CA TRP A 375 3.12 13.54 -24.15
C TRP A 375 2.67 12.10 -24.22
N VAL A 376 1.37 11.88 -24.08
CA VAL A 376 0.75 10.54 -24.05
C VAL A 376 -0.30 10.47 -25.14
N LYS A 377 -0.22 9.48 -26.06
CA LYS A 377 -1.30 9.27 -27.03
C LYS A 377 -2.64 9.16 -26.30
N LYS A 378 -3.66 9.86 -26.76
CA LYS A 378 -5.00 9.87 -26.14
C LYS A 378 -5.59 8.47 -25.97
N THR A 379 -5.21 7.54 -26.84
CA THR A 379 -5.59 6.12 -26.78
C THR A 379 -4.84 5.31 -25.72
N ASN A 380 -3.70 5.83 -25.20
CA ASN A 380 -2.87 5.13 -24.22
C ASN A 380 -3.33 5.45 -22.77
N THR A 381 -4.55 5.03 -22.43
CA THR A 381 -5.15 5.27 -21.12
C THR A 381 -4.33 4.73 -19.94
N PRO A 382 -3.62 3.58 -20.02
CA PRO A 382 -2.76 3.13 -18.91
C PRO A 382 -1.61 4.11 -18.62
N SER A 383 -0.99 4.68 -19.65
CA SER A 383 0.08 5.68 -19.46
C SER A 383 -0.47 7.00 -18.89
N ALA A 384 -1.62 7.48 -19.41
CA ALA A 384 -2.27 8.68 -18.90
C ALA A 384 -2.54 8.55 -17.38
N ARG A 385 -3.16 7.44 -16.95
CA ARG A 385 -3.40 7.16 -15.53
C ARG A 385 -2.11 7.07 -14.71
N ALA A 386 -1.01 6.54 -15.29
CA ALA A 386 0.26 6.47 -14.57
C ALA A 386 0.84 7.87 -14.34
N PHE A 387 0.77 8.77 -15.31
CA PHE A 387 1.20 10.16 -15.14
C PHE A 387 0.32 10.91 -14.13
N GLU A 388 -1.02 10.83 -14.24
CA GLU A 388 -1.95 11.43 -13.28
C GLU A 388 -1.66 10.97 -11.84
N LYS A 389 -1.58 9.66 -11.62
CA LYS A 389 -1.25 9.07 -10.32
C LYS A 389 0.17 9.40 -9.84
N SER A 390 1.03 9.91 -10.70
CA SER A 390 2.39 10.35 -10.34
C SER A 390 2.47 11.84 -10.02
N GLY A 391 1.33 12.55 -9.99
CA GLY A 391 1.26 13.96 -9.66
C GLY A 391 1.43 14.89 -10.86
N TYR A 392 1.35 14.36 -12.10
CA TYR A 392 1.29 15.19 -13.29
C TYR A 392 -0.15 15.63 -13.56
N HIS A 393 -0.33 16.86 -14.00
CA HIS A 393 -1.64 17.43 -14.34
C HIS A 393 -1.81 17.54 -15.86
N LEU A 394 -2.99 17.18 -16.37
CA LEU A 394 -3.34 17.39 -17.77
C LEU A 394 -3.49 18.89 -18.02
N VAL A 395 -2.64 19.45 -18.88
CA VAL A 395 -2.61 20.89 -19.22
C VAL A 395 -3.19 21.20 -20.59
N GLY A 396 -3.39 20.19 -21.42
CA GLY A 396 -3.98 20.38 -22.75
C GLY A 396 -3.79 19.18 -23.66
N THR A 397 -4.06 19.39 -24.94
CA THR A 397 -3.84 18.42 -26.01
C THR A 397 -2.99 19.01 -27.14
N GLN A 398 -2.25 18.15 -27.83
CA GLN A 398 -1.49 18.51 -29.03
C GLN A 398 -1.83 17.53 -30.16
N ASN A 399 -1.90 18.03 -31.38
CA ASN A 399 -2.06 17.18 -32.57
C ASN A 399 -0.73 17.17 -33.36
N LEU A 400 -0.18 15.98 -33.54
CA LEU A 400 1.03 15.78 -34.32
C LEU A 400 0.72 14.75 -35.40
N GLU A 401 0.79 15.16 -36.67
CA GLU A 401 0.56 14.30 -37.85
C GLU A 401 -0.75 13.50 -37.78
N GLY A 402 -1.83 14.15 -37.31
CA GLY A 402 -3.17 13.53 -37.19
C GLY A 402 -3.36 12.67 -35.94
N THR A 403 -2.35 12.54 -35.09
CA THR A 403 -2.45 11.83 -33.78
C THR A 403 -2.61 12.83 -32.66
N GLU A 404 -3.64 12.65 -31.83
CA GLU A 404 -3.90 13.47 -30.65
C GLU A 404 -3.14 12.95 -29.42
N TYR A 405 -2.42 13.85 -28.76
CA TYR A 405 -1.67 13.59 -27.52
C TYR A 405 -2.22 14.43 -26.36
N LEU A 406 -2.37 13.80 -25.22
CA LEU A 406 -2.56 14.46 -23.95
C LEU A 406 -1.21 15.00 -23.46
N VAL A 407 -1.19 16.26 -23.04
CA VAL A 407 0.02 16.92 -22.51
C VAL A 407 -0.12 17.05 -21.01
N PHE A 408 0.76 16.38 -20.29
CA PHE A 408 0.85 16.40 -18.84
C PHE A 408 2.05 17.23 -18.38
N GLN A 409 1.90 18.01 -17.30
CA GLN A 409 3.00 18.77 -16.69
C GLN A 409 3.01 18.57 -15.17
N GLN A 410 4.23 18.71 -14.62
CA GLN A 410 4.49 18.61 -13.19
C GLN A 410 5.56 19.63 -12.77
#